data_d993c7bda9740e887500d1963952ff92
#
_entry.id   d993c7bda9740e887500d1963952ff92
#
_cell.length_a   1.000
_cell.length_b   1.000
_cell.length_c   1.000
_cell.angle_alpha   90.00
_cell.angle_beta   90.00
_cell.angle_gamma   90.00
#
_symmetry.space_group_name_H-M   'P 1'
#
loop_
_entity.id
_entity.type
_entity.pdbx_description
1 polymer ?
#
loop_
_entity_poly.entity_id
_entity_poly.type
_entity_poly.pdbx_seq_one_letter_code
_entity_poly.pdbx_strand_id
1 'polypeptide(L)'
;MMINAKEFGLKGKSKSADTRAMQRALNYAKKYPSTTIYVPKGEFHIRKSLVIYESTTLLLDKSAVLKRCGKDALLKNGRRFKPYYGYNGNSHIYIAGGTFDMNGYDFPYNNTAMCIGHAQDIQIVDVTFKDIIGGHGLDACGVNGLYINNCKFLGFNDSDGTRTFSEAIQLDIQVPGAFPKFGTTDGTITKNVIIENCYFGNSDTPTMQSWNRAIGSHASRYNQFYQNIHIRLNTFEGIKQYALTPLKYKDTYIHHNIFKNCAGGVRFLAVKDGKNAKDLKGKQRSTQAGCN
;
A
#
# COMPACT_ATOMS: atom_id res chain seq x y z
N MET A 1 -21.99 -4.14 -13.23
CA MET A 1 -22.10 -5.60 -13.50
C MET A 1 -21.23 -6.35 -12.51
N MET A 2 -21.68 -7.50 -11.99
CA MET A 2 -20.86 -8.38 -11.14
C MET A 2 -20.50 -9.66 -11.91
N ILE A 3 -19.24 -10.08 -11.82
CA ILE A 3 -18.71 -11.32 -12.41
C ILE A 3 -17.99 -12.12 -11.33
N ASN A 4 -17.98 -13.45 -11.44
CA ASN A 4 -17.23 -14.30 -10.53
C ASN A 4 -15.88 -14.68 -11.17
N ALA A 5 -14.79 -14.51 -10.43
CA ALA A 5 -13.45 -14.85 -10.93
C ALA A 5 -13.29 -16.33 -11.34
N LYS A 6 -14.14 -17.23 -10.82
CA LYS A 6 -14.21 -18.63 -11.27
C LYS A 6 -14.61 -18.78 -12.73
N GLU A 7 -15.41 -17.88 -13.28
CA GLU A 7 -15.81 -17.87 -14.69
C GLU A 7 -14.60 -17.68 -15.62
N PHE A 8 -13.53 -17.08 -15.08
CA PHE A 8 -12.25 -16.89 -15.78
C PHE A 8 -11.24 -18.01 -15.50
N GLY A 9 -11.67 -19.08 -14.80
CA GLY A 9 -10.86 -20.26 -14.51
C GLY A 9 -10.06 -20.19 -13.22
N LEU A 10 -10.46 -19.36 -12.26
CA LEU A 10 -9.86 -19.32 -10.91
C LEU A 10 -10.28 -20.59 -10.14
N LYS A 11 -9.31 -21.41 -9.71
CA LYS A 11 -9.59 -22.73 -9.11
C LYS A 11 -8.81 -23.00 -7.82
N GLY A 12 -7.77 -22.24 -7.50
CA GLY A 12 -6.91 -22.49 -6.33
C GLY A 12 -5.97 -23.68 -6.49
N LYS A 13 -5.72 -24.13 -7.72
CA LYS A 13 -4.98 -25.38 -7.97
C LYS A 13 -3.61 -25.19 -8.61
N SER A 14 -3.30 -24.03 -9.13
CA SER A 14 -2.07 -23.80 -9.91
C SER A 14 -1.61 -22.36 -9.86
N LYS A 15 -0.36 -22.19 -9.45
CA LYS A 15 0.34 -20.89 -9.35
C LYS A 15 0.22 -20.02 -10.61
N SER A 16 0.35 -20.61 -11.78
CA SER A 16 0.27 -19.88 -13.06
C SER A 16 -1.17 -19.75 -13.57
N ALA A 17 -2.03 -20.74 -13.33
CA ALA A 17 -3.42 -20.70 -13.78
C ALA A 17 -4.22 -19.67 -13.00
N ASP A 18 -4.09 -19.62 -11.68
CA ASP A 18 -4.79 -18.65 -10.84
C ASP A 18 -4.38 -17.21 -11.17
N THR A 19 -3.08 -16.97 -11.34
CA THR A 19 -2.58 -15.65 -11.77
C THR A 19 -3.21 -15.21 -13.11
N ARG A 20 -3.26 -16.12 -14.09
CA ARG A 20 -3.86 -15.81 -15.40
C ARG A 20 -5.37 -15.62 -15.31
N ALA A 21 -6.04 -16.43 -14.50
CA ALA A 21 -7.48 -16.32 -14.28
C ALA A 21 -7.87 -14.99 -13.68
N MET A 22 -7.21 -14.62 -12.58
CA MET A 22 -7.40 -13.31 -11.94
C MET A 22 -7.11 -12.16 -12.91
N GLN A 23 -6.00 -12.22 -13.64
CA GLN A 23 -5.70 -11.16 -14.60
C GLN A 23 -6.70 -11.08 -15.76
N ARG A 24 -7.28 -12.20 -16.20
CA ARG A 24 -8.37 -12.17 -17.20
C ARG A 24 -9.62 -11.49 -16.66
N ALA A 25 -10.01 -11.76 -15.42
CA ALA A 25 -11.14 -11.06 -14.77
C ALA A 25 -10.88 -9.55 -14.69
N LEU A 26 -9.67 -9.15 -14.28
CA LEU A 26 -9.26 -7.74 -14.24
C LEU A 26 -9.20 -7.10 -15.62
N ASN A 27 -8.76 -7.82 -16.65
CA ASN A 27 -8.79 -7.34 -18.03
C ASN A 27 -10.23 -7.21 -18.59
N TYR A 28 -11.14 -8.05 -18.12
CA TYR A 28 -12.56 -7.90 -18.43
C TYR A 28 -13.11 -6.59 -17.83
N ALA A 29 -12.82 -6.32 -16.55
CA ALA A 29 -13.21 -5.05 -15.92
C ALA A 29 -12.61 -3.82 -16.63
N LYS A 30 -11.38 -3.93 -17.14
CA LYS A 30 -10.79 -2.87 -17.99
C LYS A 30 -11.61 -2.58 -19.24
N LYS A 31 -12.17 -3.62 -19.87
CA LYS A 31 -13.01 -3.47 -21.07
C LYS A 31 -14.41 -2.97 -20.74
N TYR A 32 -14.89 -3.30 -19.56
CA TYR A 32 -16.22 -2.95 -19.08
C TYR A 32 -16.11 -2.23 -17.74
N PRO A 33 -15.91 -0.90 -17.72
CA PRO A 33 -15.78 -0.11 -16.48
C PRO A 33 -16.97 -0.30 -15.54
N SER A 34 -16.78 -0.02 -14.27
CA SER A 34 -17.76 -0.25 -13.20
C SER A 34 -18.14 -1.74 -13.00
N THR A 35 -17.22 -2.64 -13.37
CA THR A 35 -17.37 -4.07 -13.09
C THR A 35 -16.93 -4.39 -11.66
N THR A 36 -17.76 -5.16 -10.97
CA THR A 36 -17.41 -5.82 -9.69
C THR A 36 -16.91 -7.23 -9.98
N ILE A 37 -15.68 -7.51 -9.58
CA ILE A 37 -15.09 -8.86 -9.63
C ILE A 37 -15.24 -9.48 -8.26
N TYR A 38 -16.02 -10.55 -8.15
CA TYR A 38 -16.12 -11.33 -6.93
C TYR A 38 -15.12 -12.48 -6.92
N VAL A 39 -14.29 -12.52 -5.88
CA VAL A 39 -13.35 -13.63 -5.61
C VAL A 39 -13.92 -14.46 -4.47
N PRO A 40 -14.37 -15.69 -4.72
CA PRO A 40 -15.01 -16.52 -3.72
C PRO A 40 -14.00 -17.08 -2.71
N LYS A 41 -14.52 -17.66 -1.62
CA LYS A 41 -13.71 -18.39 -0.63
C LYS A 41 -12.72 -19.36 -1.30
N GLY A 42 -11.47 -19.35 -0.84
CA GLY A 42 -10.39 -20.22 -1.30
C GLY A 42 -9.02 -19.57 -1.20
N GLU A 43 -7.97 -20.35 -1.39
CA GLU A 43 -6.59 -19.89 -1.52
C GLU A 43 -6.17 -19.90 -2.99
N PHE A 44 -5.73 -18.75 -3.50
CA PHE A 44 -5.39 -18.56 -4.89
C PHE A 44 -3.95 -18.07 -5.02
N HIS A 45 -3.16 -18.77 -5.81
CA HIS A 45 -1.73 -18.53 -5.90
C HIS A 45 -1.37 -17.50 -6.98
N ILE A 46 -0.74 -16.42 -6.56
CA ILE A 46 -0.37 -15.30 -7.42
C ILE A 46 1.15 -15.27 -7.61
N ARG A 47 1.59 -15.57 -8.82
CA ARG A 47 3.01 -15.66 -9.19
C ARG A 47 3.60 -14.36 -9.71
N LYS A 48 2.78 -13.54 -10.38
CA LYS A 48 3.16 -12.22 -10.93
C LYS A 48 2.14 -11.19 -10.51
N SER A 49 2.56 -9.94 -10.35
CA SER A 49 1.66 -8.87 -9.98
C SER A 49 0.43 -8.81 -10.87
N LEU A 50 -0.71 -8.79 -10.25
CA LEU A 50 -1.98 -8.45 -10.89
C LEU A 50 -2.03 -6.94 -11.16
N VAL A 51 -2.66 -6.55 -12.25
CA VAL A 51 -2.91 -5.15 -12.59
C VAL A 51 -4.40 -4.90 -12.53
N ILE A 52 -4.82 -4.04 -11.60
CA ILE A 52 -6.19 -3.54 -11.49
C ILE A 52 -6.33 -2.25 -12.30
N TYR A 53 -7.49 -2.05 -12.87
CA TYR A 53 -7.76 -0.94 -13.77
C TYR A 53 -8.82 0.00 -13.20
N GLU A 54 -8.94 1.14 -13.86
CA GLU A 54 -9.87 2.20 -13.51
C GLU A 54 -11.31 1.70 -13.34
N SER A 55 -12.03 2.28 -12.40
CA SER A 55 -13.44 2.00 -12.12
C SER A 55 -13.74 0.51 -11.85
N THR A 56 -12.81 -0.19 -11.19
CA THR A 56 -12.96 -1.60 -10.85
C THR A 56 -13.25 -1.77 -9.37
N THR A 57 -14.27 -2.56 -9.04
CA THR A 57 -14.51 -3.10 -7.70
C THR A 57 -13.94 -4.52 -7.63
N LEU A 58 -13.02 -4.76 -6.70
CA LEU A 58 -12.51 -6.09 -6.38
C LEU A 58 -13.03 -6.51 -5.01
N LEU A 59 -14.02 -7.38 -4.99
CA LEU A 59 -14.69 -7.88 -3.79
C LEU A 59 -14.24 -9.32 -3.50
N LEU A 60 -13.55 -9.51 -2.40
CA LEU A 60 -13.11 -10.82 -1.95
C LEU A 60 -14.01 -11.33 -0.83
N ASP A 61 -14.38 -12.61 -0.88
CA ASP A 61 -14.94 -13.28 0.30
C ASP A 61 -13.99 -13.13 1.50
N LYS A 62 -14.53 -12.95 2.69
CA LYS A 62 -13.72 -12.79 3.91
C LYS A 62 -12.70 -13.92 4.14
N SER A 63 -12.94 -15.09 3.57
CA SER A 63 -12.08 -16.28 3.63
C SER A 63 -11.31 -16.51 2.32
N ALA A 64 -11.30 -15.56 1.40
CA ALA A 64 -10.47 -15.63 0.19
C ALA A 64 -9.05 -15.15 0.49
N VAL A 65 -8.07 -15.87 -0.01
CA VAL A 65 -6.65 -15.55 0.16
C VAL A 65 -5.99 -15.46 -1.21
N LEU A 66 -5.46 -14.30 -1.55
CA LEU A 66 -4.51 -14.14 -2.65
C LEU A 66 -3.11 -14.32 -2.09
N LYS A 67 -2.52 -15.50 -2.29
CA LYS A 67 -1.24 -15.90 -1.72
C LYS A 67 -0.10 -15.76 -2.72
N ARG A 68 0.92 -15.01 -2.35
CA ARG A 68 2.12 -14.86 -3.19
C ARG A 68 2.87 -16.18 -3.36
N CYS A 69 3.25 -16.49 -4.59
CA CYS A 69 4.10 -17.63 -4.92
C CYS A 69 5.18 -17.28 -5.95
N GLY A 70 5.58 -16.02 -5.98
CA GLY A 70 6.65 -15.45 -6.80
C GLY A 70 7.34 -14.30 -6.10
N LYS A 71 8.18 -13.56 -6.82
CA LYS A 71 8.96 -12.45 -6.24
C LYS A 71 8.29 -11.08 -6.33
N ASP A 72 7.19 -10.98 -7.09
CA ASP A 72 6.52 -9.71 -7.38
C ASP A 72 5.56 -9.28 -6.27
N ALA A 73 5.12 -8.01 -6.31
CA ALA A 73 3.95 -7.54 -5.57
C ALA A 73 2.70 -8.33 -5.97
N LEU A 74 1.68 -8.39 -5.10
CA LEU A 74 0.42 -9.05 -5.45
C LEU A 74 -0.44 -8.21 -6.39
N LEU A 75 -0.59 -6.90 -6.11
CA LEU A 75 -1.48 -6.03 -6.88
C LEU A 75 -0.83 -4.67 -7.16
N LYS A 76 -1.08 -4.14 -8.35
CA LYS A 76 -0.70 -2.77 -8.75
C LYS A 76 -1.82 -2.13 -9.59
N ASN A 77 -2.00 -0.81 -9.47
CA ASN A 77 -2.93 -0.07 -10.33
C ASN A 77 -2.26 0.47 -11.61
N GLY A 78 -1.05 0.06 -11.92
CA GLY A 78 -0.32 0.52 -13.09
C GLY A 78 0.63 -0.50 -13.68
N ARG A 79 1.09 -0.22 -14.89
CA ARG A 79 2.08 -1.03 -15.61
C ARG A 79 3.38 -0.27 -15.76
N ARG A 80 4.51 -0.95 -15.59
CA ARG A 80 5.82 -0.44 -15.96
C ARG A 80 5.81 0.07 -17.41
N PHE A 81 6.52 1.14 -17.67
CA PHE A 81 6.63 1.79 -18.99
C PHE A 81 5.37 2.54 -19.48
N LYS A 82 4.31 2.65 -18.66
CA LYS A 82 3.22 3.60 -18.94
C LYS A 82 3.54 4.94 -18.30
N PRO A 83 3.42 6.05 -19.03
CA PRO A 83 3.74 7.40 -18.53
C PRO A 83 2.56 7.96 -17.72
N TYR A 84 2.29 7.39 -16.55
CA TYR A 84 1.36 8.01 -15.63
C TYR A 84 2.00 9.27 -15.01
N TYR A 85 1.21 10.31 -14.83
CA TYR A 85 1.62 11.56 -14.21
C TYR A 85 0.43 12.21 -13.48
N GLY A 86 0.70 13.09 -12.53
CA GLY A 86 -0.36 13.65 -11.70
C GLY A 86 -1.21 12.53 -11.09
N TYR A 87 -2.52 12.65 -11.21
CA TYR A 87 -3.49 11.67 -10.73
C TYR A 87 -4.23 10.97 -11.88
N ASN A 88 -3.58 10.77 -13.04
CA ASN A 88 -4.19 10.21 -14.25
C ASN A 88 -4.04 8.69 -14.40
N GLY A 89 -3.50 8.02 -13.39
CA GLY A 89 -3.42 6.55 -13.37
C GLY A 89 -4.79 5.91 -13.15
N ASN A 90 -4.82 4.58 -13.15
CA ASN A 90 -6.07 3.86 -12.90
C ASN A 90 -6.62 4.22 -11.50
N SER A 91 -7.80 4.79 -11.49
CA SER A 91 -8.46 5.45 -10.37
C SER A 91 -9.86 4.89 -10.11
N HIS A 92 -10.58 5.43 -9.13
CA HIS A 92 -11.95 4.99 -8.79
C HIS A 92 -12.01 3.48 -8.51
N ILE A 93 -11.05 3.00 -7.70
CA ILE A 93 -10.88 1.58 -7.38
C ILE A 93 -11.38 1.31 -5.97
N TYR A 94 -12.25 0.33 -5.85
CA TYR A 94 -12.71 -0.19 -4.56
C TYR A 94 -12.23 -1.63 -4.37
N ILE A 95 -11.52 -1.90 -3.27
CA ILE A 95 -11.02 -3.23 -2.91
C ILE A 95 -11.56 -3.58 -1.53
N ALA A 96 -12.27 -4.68 -1.42
CA ALA A 96 -12.85 -5.07 -0.14
C ALA A 96 -12.73 -6.57 0.16
N GLY A 97 -12.47 -6.87 1.44
CA GLY A 97 -12.43 -8.21 1.98
C GLY A 97 -11.17 -9.01 1.68
N GLY A 98 -11.11 -10.22 2.21
CA GLY A 98 -10.08 -11.20 1.96
C GLY A 98 -8.69 -10.85 2.52
N THR A 99 -7.73 -11.68 2.14
CA THR A 99 -6.33 -11.57 2.57
C THR A 99 -5.38 -11.48 1.37
N PHE A 100 -4.50 -10.50 1.41
CA PHE A 100 -3.33 -10.39 0.55
C PHE A 100 -2.13 -10.93 1.33
N ASP A 101 -1.83 -12.21 1.16
CA ASP A 101 -0.78 -12.93 1.87
C ASP A 101 0.52 -12.91 1.06
N MET A 102 1.53 -12.20 1.55
CA MET A 102 2.84 -12.15 0.92
C MET A 102 3.65 -13.43 1.14
N ASN A 103 3.13 -14.36 1.97
CA ASN A 103 3.73 -15.68 2.18
C ASN A 103 5.24 -15.59 2.52
N GLY A 104 5.59 -14.63 3.38
CA GLY A 104 6.98 -14.30 3.64
C GLY A 104 7.78 -15.44 4.26
N TYR A 105 7.13 -16.36 4.96
CA TYR A 105 7.78 -17.53 5.52
C TYR A 105 8.36 -18.46 4.42
N ASP A 106 7.54 -18.80 3.40
CA ASP A 106 7.98 -19.68 2.30
C ASP A 106 8.69 -18.92 1.18
N PHE A 107 8.41 -17.62 1.03
CA PHE A 107 8.94 -16.75 -0.01
C PHE A 107 9.56 -15.48 0.58
N PRO A 108 10.75 -15.57 1.22
CA PRO A 108 11.38 -14.45 1.93
C PRO A 108 12.01 -13.41 0.99
N TYR A 109 11.26 -12.93 0.01
CA TYR A 109 11.72 -11.89 -0.92
C TYR A 109 11.13 -10.54 -0.57
N ASN A 110 11.99 -9.53 -0.46
CA ASN A 110 11.58 -8.15 -0.21
C ASN A 110 10.63 -7.66 -1.31
N ASN A 111 9.39 -7.40 -0.96
CA ASN A 111 8.44 -6.73 -1.84
C ASN A 111 7.23 -6.19 -1.07
N THR A 112 6.53 -5.25 -1.69
CA THR A 112 5.28 -4.65 -1.23
C THR A 112 4.07 -5.48 -1.70
N ALA A 113 3.05 -5.62 -0.86
CA ALA A 113 1.86 -6.39 -1.24
C ALA A 113 1.01 -5.64 -2.27
N MET A 114 0.71 -4.36 -2.04
CA MET A 114 -0.11 -3.55 -2.93
C MET A 114 0.57 -2.21 -3.24
N CYS A 115 0.65 -1.85 -4.53
CA CYS A 115 1.28 -0.62 -4.99
C CYS A 115 0.25 0.22 -5.77
N ILE A 116 -0.06 1.40 -5.25
CA ILE A 116 -1.00 2.35 -5.84
C ILE A 116 -0.26 3.64 -6.15
N GLY A 117 -0.29 4.07 -7.39
CA GLY A 117 0.40 5.29 -7.81
C GLY A 117 -0.37 6.10 -8.83
N HIS A 118 -0.15 7.43 -8.83
CA HIS A 118 -0.76 8.38 -9.76
C HIS A 118 -2.29 8.27 -9.83
N ALA A 119 -2.96 8.05 -8.71
CA ALA A 119 -4.37 7.71 -8.69
C ALA A 119 -5.22 8.70 -7.90
N GLN A 120 -6.52 8.62 -8.10
CA GLN A 120 -7.52 9.27 -7.25
C GLN A 120 -8.66 8.30 -6.89
N ASP A 121 -9.35 8.60 -5.78
CA ASP A 121 -10.49 7.83 -5.28
C ASP A 121 -10.21 6.33 -5.15
N ILE A 122 -9.33 6.01 -4.24
CA ILE A 122 -8.97 4.63 -3.90
C ILE A 122 -9.56 4.28 -2.53
N GLN A 123 -10.28 3.17 -2.47
CA GLN A 123 -10.87 2.68 -1.23
C GLN A 123 -10.43 1.24 -0.97
N ILE A 124 -9.96 0.97 0.24
CA ILE A 124 -9.51 -0.37 0.69
C ILE A 124 -10.19 -0.64 2.03
N VAL A 125 -11.08 -1.63 2.06
CA VAL A 125 -11.95 -1.86 3.22
C VAL A 125 -11.95 -3.35 3.59
N ASP A 126 -11.90 -3.67 4.89
CA ASP A 126 -11.96 -5.05 5.40
C ASP A 126 -10.86 -5.99 4.87
N VAL A 127 -9.72 -5.45 4.42
CA VAL A 127 -8.61 -6.22 3.83
C VAL A 127 -7.57 -6.56 4.88
N THR A 128 -7.06 -7.80 4.84
CA THR A 128 -5.87 -8.21 5.60
C THR A 128 -4.64 -8.26 4.69
N PHE A 129 -3.58 -7.53 5.06
CA PHE A 129 -2.24 -7.64 4.50
C PHE A 129 -1.39 -8.48 5.44
N LYS A 130 -0.77 -9.54 4.94
CA LYS A 130 -0.13 -10.54 5.80
C LYS A 130 1.28 -10.92 5.35
N ASP A 131 2.20 -11.10 6.32
CA ASP A 131 3.51 -11.72 6.19
C ASP A 131 4.43 -11.07 5.14
N ILE A 132 4.68 -9.78 5.34
CA ILE A 132 5.51 -8.96 4.44
C ILE A 132 7.00 -9.06 4.80
N ILE A 133 7.85 -9.27 3.80
CA ILE A 133 9.31 -9.21 3.94
C ILE A 133 9.81 -7.90 3.35
N GLY A 134 10.43 -7.06 4.17
CA GLY A 134 11.21 -5.88 3.80
C GLY A 134 10.50 -4.79 2.98
N GLY A 135 9.24 -5.02 2.63
CA GLY A 135 8.41 -4.08 1.86
C GLY A 135 7.33 -3.42 2.71
N HIS A 136 6.23 -3.08 2.08
CA HIS A 136 5.06 -2.46 2.69
C HIS A 136 3.82 -3.35 2.47
N GLY A 137 2.82 -3.24 3.33
CA GLY A 137 1.48 -3.74 3.05
C GLY A 137 0.87 -2.95 1.89
N LEU A 138 0.89 -1.63 2.01
CA LEU A 138 0.46 -0.70 0.97
C LEU A 138 1.54 0.37 0.75
N ASP A 139 1.93 0.57 -0.51
CA ASP A 139 2.73 1.70 -0.98
C ASP A 139 1.84 2.59 -1.84
N ALA A 140 1.45 3.76 -1.31
CA ALA A 140 0.60 4.74 -1.96
C ALA A 140 1.41 5.99 -2.29
N CYS A 141 1.71 6.21 -3.56
CA CYS A 141 2.59 7.27 -4.00
C CYS A 141 1.91 8.15 -5.06
N GLY A 142 1.68 9.43 -4.73
CA GLY A 142 0.95 10.35 -5.60
C GLY A 142 -0.52 9.95 -5.72
N VAL A 143 -1.23 9.84 -4.60
CA VAL A 143 -2.65 9.47 -4.54
C VAL A 143 -3.48 10.62 -3.96
N ASN A 144 -4.57 10.98 -4.62
CA ASN A 144 -5.53 11.98 -4.17
C ASN A 144 -6.87 11.33 -3.80
N GLY A 145 -7.19 11.28 -2.52
CA GLY A 145 -8.35 10.54 -2.02
C GLY A 145 -8.02 9.06 -1.83
N LEU A 146 -7.53 8.73 -0.62
CA LEU A 146 -7.26 7.36 -0.20
C LEU A 146 -8.02 7.07 1.08
N TYR A 147 -8.93 6.14 1.03
CA TYR A 147 -9.71 5.69 2.19
C TYR A 147 -9.34 4.26 2.55
N ILE A 148 -8.83 4.06 3.76
CA ILE A 148 -8.47 2.74 4.31
C ILE A 148 -9.25 2.54 5.60
N ASN A 149 -10.12 1.54 5.64
CA ASN A 149 -10.99 1.30 6.78
C ASN A 149 -11.06 -0.18 7.15
N ASN A 150 -11.03 -0.45 8.45
CA ASN A 150 -11.16 -1.78 9.03
C ASN A 150 -10.20 -2.83 8.44
N CYS A 151 -8.97 -2.38 8.08
CA CYS A 151 -7.93 -3.23 7.52
C CYS A 151 -6.99 -3.76 8.61
N LYS A 152 -6.35 -4.90 8.34
CA LYS A 152 -5.33 -5.48 9.21
C LYS A 152 -3.99 -5.55 8.48
N PHE A 153 -2.93 -5.13 9.15
CA PHE A 153 -1.55 -5.21 8.68
C PHE A 153 -0.76 -6.10 9.64
N LEU A 154 -0.60 -7.36 9.28
CA LEU A 154 -0.13 -8.42 10.18
C LEU A 154 1.18 -9.04 9.69
N GLY A 155 2.20 -8.99 10.54
CA GLY A 155 3.47 -9.68 10.30
C GLY A 155 4.39 -8.97 9.32
N PHE A 156 5.57 -8.64 9.83
CA PHE A 156 6.66 -8.05 9.09
C PHE A 156 7.98 -8.75 9.46
N ASN A 157 8.88 -8.86 8.49
CA ASN A 157 10.24 -9.30 8.74
C ASN A 157 11.21 -8.50 7.86
N ASP A 158 12.27 -8.00 8.46
CA ASP A 158 13.42 -7.38 7.80
C ASP A 158 14.60 -8.36 7.89
N SER A 159 14.55 -9.40 7.07
CA SER A 159 15.47 -10.54 7.17
C SER A 159 16.93 -10.20 6.90
N ASP A 160 17.21 -9.13 6.16
CA ASP A 160 18.56 -8.67 5.81
C ASP A 160 19.00 -7.38 6.54
N GLY A 161 18.12 -6.83 7.39
CA GLY A 161 18.39 -5.61 8.15
C GLY A 161 18.45 -4.31 7.33
N THR A 162 18.15 -4.37 6.03
CA THR A 162 18.25 -3.22 5.13
C THR A 162 16.97 -2.38 5.06
N ARG A 163 15.88 -2.87 5.65
CA ARG A 163 14.53 -2.29 5.57
C ARG A 163 13.95 -1.88 6.91
N THR A 164 14.81 -1.52 7.84
CA THR A 164 14.41 -1.10 9.19
C THR A 164 13.43 0.08 9.22
N PHE A 165 13.34 0.84 8.15
CA PHE A 165 12.48 2.01 7.98
C PHE A 165 11.14 1.71 7.28
N SER A 166 10.86 0.45 6.89
CA SER A 166 9.61 0.10 6.21
C SER A 166 8.39 0.31 7.09
N GLU A 167 7.39 0.95 6.52
CA GLU A 167 6.07 1.16 7.09
C GLU A 167 5.07 0.13 6.55
N ALA A 168 4.05 -0.21 7.35
CA ALA A 168 2.92 -1.02 6.87
C ALA A 168 2.15 -0.28 5.76
N ILE A 169 1.91 1.01 5.96
CA ILE A 169 1.37 1.92 4.93
C ILE A 169 2.39 3.02 4.69
N GLN A 170 2.94 3.04 3.50
CA GLN A 170 3.78 4.14 3.02
C GLN A 170 2.93 5.13 2.22
N LEU A 171 2.98 6.40 2.60
CA LEU A 171 2.39 7.51 1.86
C LEU A 171 3.54 8.32 1.27
N ASP A 172 3.72 8.29 -0.05
CA ASP A 172 4.88 8.93 -0.64
C ASP A 172 4.53 9.91 -1.79
N ILE A 173 5.54 10.64 -2.20
CA ILE A 173 5.55 11.60 -3.30
C ILE A 173 6.30 10.99 -4.49
N GLN A 174 5.85 11.26 -5.70
CA GLN A 174 6.48 10.79 -6.93
C GLN A 174 7.82 11.51 -7.19
N VAL A 175 8.86 11.02 -6.55
CA VAL A 175 10.24 11.48 -6.74
C VAL A 175 11.17 10.31 -7.07
N PRO A 176 12.36 10.55 -7.66
CA PRO A 176 13.29 9.48 -7.98
C PRO A 176 13.59 8.58 -6.79
N GLY A 177 13.38 7.28 -6.94
CA GLY A 177 13.64 6.25 -5.93
C GLY A 177 12.53 6.03 -4.90
N ALA A 178 11.49 6.87 -4.82
CA ALA A 178 10.37 6.67 -3.91
C ALA A 178 9.43 5.55 -4.37
N PHE A 179 9.07 5.55 -5.64
CA PHE A 179 8.14 4.57 -6.20
C PHE A 179 8.66 3.96 -7.51
N PRO A 180 9.61 3.03 -7.47
CA PRO A 180 10.23 2.46 -8.67
C PRO A 180 9.36 1.39 -9.36
N LYS A 181 8.03 1.54 -9.32
CA LYS A 181 7.08 0.54 -9.83
C LYS A 181 6.56 0.88 -11.22
N PHE A 182 6.08 2.09 -11.40
CA PHE A 182 5.57 2.64 -12.68
C PHE A 182 5.34 4.15 -12.54
N GLY A 183 5.06 4.81 -13.66
CA GLY A 183 4.76 6.25 -13.72
C GLY A 183 5.99 7.15 -13.72
N THR A 184 5.74 8.44 -13.74
CA THR A 184 6.77 9.49 -13.78
C THR A 184 7.11 9.97 -12.37
N THR A 185 8.30 10.55 -12.22
CA THR A 185 8.74 11.18 -10.95
C THR A 185 8.50 12.68 -10.97
N ASP A 186 7.27 13.08 -11.20
CA ASP A 186 6.83 14.45 -11.47
C ASP A 186 6.57 15.29 -10.21
N GLY A 187 6.74 14.72 -9.03
CA GLY A 187 6.50 15.40 -7.76
C GLY A 187 5.05 15.35 -7.30
N THR A 188 4.20 14.52 -7.89
CA THR A 188 2.82 14.36 -7.44
C THR A 188 2.78 13.87 -5.99
N ILE A 189 2.10 14.61 -5.13
CA ILE A 189 1.97 14.32 -3.69
C ILE A 189 0.81 13.36 -3.40
N THR A 190 0.89 12.65 -2.28
CA THR A 190 -0.27 11.96 -1.69
C THR A 190 -1.01 12.92 -0.76
N LYS A 191 -2.34 13.02 -0.90
CA LYS A 191 -3.21 13.91 -0.15
C LYS A 191 -4.64 13.38 -0.01
N ASN A 192 -5.43 13.99 0.88
CA ASN A 192 -6.82 13.60 1.16
C ASN A 192 -6.90 12.12 1.57
N VAL A 193 -6.22 11.78 2.67
CA VAL A 193 -6.09 10.41 3.16
C VAL A 193 -6.86 10.22 4.45
N ILE A 194 -7.63 9.15 4.57
CA ILE A 194 -8.27 8.71 5.81
C ILE A 194 -7.87 7.26 6.07
N ILE A 195 -7.28 7.01 7.23
CA ILE A 195 -6.91 5.67 7.72
C ILE A 195 -7.56 5.49 9.08
N GLU A 196 -8.56 4.62 9.14
CA GLU A 196 -9.34 4.44 10.35
C GLU A 196 -9.74 2.98 10.63
N ASN A 197 -10.00 2.68 11.91
CA ASN A 197 -10.43 1.36 12.38
C ASN A 197 -9.48 0.22 11.99
N CYS A 198 -8.21 0.53 11.71
CA CYS A 198 -7.22 -0.46 11.28
C CYS A 198 -6.43 -1.02 12.47
N TYR A 199 -5.94 -2.24 12.29
CA TYR A 199 -5.07 -2.90 13.26
C TYR A 199 -3.70 -3.22 12.62
N PHE A 200 -2.64 -2.89 13.35
CA PHE A 200 -1.25 -3.11 12.98
C PHE A 200 -0.56 -3.96 14.04
N GLY A 201 -0.06 -5.14 13.68
CA GLY A 201 0.53 -6.04 14.66
C GLY A 201 1.25 -7.25 14.07
N ASN A 202 1.44 -8.27 14.90
CA ASN A 202 2.03 -9.53 14.48
C ASN A 202 0.98 -10.45 13.81
N SER A 203 1.46 -11.34 12.95
CA SER A 203 0.64 -12.39 12.31
C SER A 203 0.69 -13.72 13.03
N ASP A 204 1.61 -13.88 13.99
CA ASP A 204 1.96 -15.13 14.64
C ASP A 204 2.47 -16.23 13.69
N THR A 205 2.75 -15.89 12.44
CA THR A 205 3.46 -16.77 11.51
C THR A 205 4.93 -16.89 11.98
N PRO A 206 5.54 -18.08 11.96
CA PRO A 206 6.95 -18.23 12.32
C PRO A 206 7.85 -17.22 11.61
N THR A 207 8.84 -16.67 12.31
CA THR A 207 9.78 -15.63 11.86
C THR A 207 9.19 -14.23 11.65
N MET A 208 7.86 -14.09 11.66
CA MET A 208 7.22 -12.76 11.59
C MET A 208 7.15 -12.11 12.97
N GLN A 209 7.13 -10.80 12.95
CA GLN A 209 6.96 -9.95 14.13
C GLN A 209 6.08 -8.77 13.78
N SER A 210 5.80 -7.91 14.75
CA SER A 210 5.12 -6.66 14.46
C SER A 210 6.00 -5.71 13.63
N TRP A 211 5.38 -4.70 13.05
CA TRP A 211 6.03 -3.75 12.16
C TRP A 211 7.09 -2.88 12.86
N ASN A 212 8.10 -2.48 12.12
CA ASN A 212 9.04 -1.45 12.59
C ASN A 212 8.34 -0.10 12.71
N ARG A 213 7.55 0.26 11.70
CA ARG A 213 6.70 1.45 11.65
C ARG A 213 5.36 1.08 11.02
N ALA A 214 4.29 1.78 11.40
CA ALA A 214 2.98 1.46 10.86
C ALA A 214 2.57 2.37 9.70
N ILE A 215 2.59 3.68 9.88
CA ILE A 215 2.19 4.64 8.84
C ILE A 215 3.22 5.76 8.76
N GLY A 216 3.70 6.08 7.57
CA GLY A 216 4.65 7.15 7.42
C GLY A 216 5.06 7.44 5.98
N SER A 217 6.05 8.32 5.86
CA SER A 217 6.66 8.75 4.61
C SER A 217 8.15 8.92 4.80
N HIS A 218 8.93 8.68 3.76
CA HIS A 218 10.37 8.93 3.80
C HIS A 218 10.93 9.56 2.53
N ALA A 219 10.08 9.99 1.62
CA ALA A 219 10.45 10.80 0.47
C ALA A 219 9.80 12.18 0.55
N SER A 220 10.48 13.19 0.11
CA SER A 220 9.94 14.54 0.01
C SER A 220 10.65 15.39 -1.05
N ARG A 221 10.10 16.57 -1.30
CA ARG A 221 10.67 17.60 -2.17
C ARG A 221 10.43 18.96 -1.56
N TYR A 222 11.34 19.92 -1.81
CA TYR A 222 11.17 21.28 -1.34
C TYR A 222 9.81 21.86 -1.75
N ASN A 223 9.18 22.57 -0.84
CA ASN A 223 7.86 23.22 -0.99
C ASN A 223 6.70 22.29 -1.38
N GLN A 224 6.83 20.99 -1.07
CA GLN A 224 5.75 20.01 -1.26
C GLN A 224 5.44 19.34 0.09
N PHE A 225 4.17 19.24 0.41
CA PHE A 225 3.67 18.71 1.67
C PHE A 225 2.58 17.68 1.40
N TYR A 226 2.58 16.59 2.17
CA TYR A 226 1.41 15.72 2.26
C TYR A 226 0.29 16.47 2.97
N GLN A 227 -0.93 16.39 2.49
CA GLN A 227 -2.00 17.28 2.93
C GLN A 227 -3.29 16.56 3.26
N ASN A 228 -4.02 17.07 4.25
CA ASN A 228 -5.34 16.59 4.66
C ASN A 228 -5.32 15.10 4.94
N ILE A 229 -4.62 14.72 6.02
CA ILE A 229 -4.41 13.32 6.41
C ILE A 229 -5.06 13.08 7.77
N HIS A 230 -5.96 12.12 7.82
CA HIS A 230 -6.65 11.71 9.03
C HIS A 230 -6.25 10.28 9.41
N ILE A 231 -5.67 10.10 10.60
CA ILE A 231 -5.28 8.81 11.17
C ILE A 231 -6.00 8.68 12.50
N ARG A 232 -7.05 7.87 12.55
CA ARG A 232 -7.91 7.81 13.72
C ARG A 232 -8.48 6.41 13.99
N LEU A 233 -8.82 6.13 15.25
CA LEU A 233 -9.48 4.89 15.68
C LEU A 233 -8.68 3.63 15.32
N ASN A 234 -7.36 3.74 15.13
CA ASN A 234 -6.48 2.62 14.81
C ASN A 234 -5.87 2.04 16.09
N THR A 235 -5.53 0.76 16.04
CA THR A 235 -4.75 0.07 17.07
C THR A 235 -3.41 -0.33 16.50
N PHE A 236 -2.35 0.12 17.16
CA PHE A 236 -0.95 -0.24 16.88
C PHE A 236 -0.44 -1.09 18.02
N GLU A 237 0.06 -2.30 17.72
CA GLU A 237 0.52 -3.24 18.74
C GLU A 237 1.91 -3.78 18.44
N GLY A 238 2.80 -3.66 19.42
CA GLY A 238 4.16 -4.19 19.34
C GLY A 238 5.09 -3.51 18.35
N ILE A 239 4.81 -2.29 17.95
CA ILE A 239 5.60 -1.54 16.95
C ILE A 239 7.02 -1.28 17.48
N LYS A 240 8.03 -1.62 16.69
CA LYS A 240 9.42 -1.67 17.15
C LYS A 240 10.12 -0.32 17.18
N GLN A 241 9.62 0.69 16.47
CA GLN A 241 10.14 2.05 16.44
C GLN A 241 8.99 3.02 16.77
N TYR A 242 8.63 3.91 15.88
CA TYR A 242 7.49 4.81 16.00
C TYR A 242 6.34 4.31 15.12
N ALA A 243 5.15 4.21 15.69
CA ALA A 243 4.00 3.78 14.94
C ALA A 243 3.68 4.73 13.78
N LEU A 244 3.79 6.02 14.02
CA LEU A 244 3.55 7.05 13.02
C LEU A 244 4.81 7.89 12.79
N THR A 245 5.21 8.06 11.53
CA THR A 245 6.38 8.85 11.12
C THR A 245 6.02 9.87 10.03
N PRO A 246 5.15 10.86 10.32
CA PRO A 246 4.78 11.89 9.36
C PRO A 246 6.00 12.75 8.99
N LEU A 247 6.27 12.86 7.69
CA LEU A 247 7.33 13.67 7.10
C LEU A 247 6.72 14.81 6.28
N LYS A 248 6.86 16.04 6.74
CA LYS A 248 6.28 17.22 6.05
C LYS A 248 4.78 17.08 5.79
N TYR A 249 4.04 16.59 6.76
CA TYR A 249 2.59 16.58 6.74
C TYR A 249 2.04 17.93 7.18
N LYS A 250 0.98 18.41 6.56
CA LYS A 250 0.20 19.56 6.99
C LYS A 250 -1.31 19.24 6.95
N ASP A 251 -2.10 19.99 7.67
CA ASP A 251 -3.55 19.76 7.78
C ASP A 251 -3.80 18.28 8.17
N THR A 252 -3.13 17.83 9.25
CA THR A 252 -3.07 16.43 9.64
C THR A 252 -3.67 16.23 11.01
N TYR A 253 -4.60 15.26 11.11
CA TYR A 253 -5.36 14.98 12.33
C TYR A 253 -5.09 13.55 12.77
N ILE A 254 -4.43 13.40 13.93
CA ILE A 254 -4.09 12.11 14.56
C ILE A 254 -4.82 12.05 15.89
N HIS A 255 -5.88 11.24 15.98
CA HIS A 255 -6.69 11.19 17.18
C HIS A 255 -7.38 9.83 17.40
N HIS A 256 -7.73 9.54 18.67
CA HIS A 256 -8.44 8.31 19.07
C HIS A 256 -7.72 7.02 18.63
N ASN A 257 -6.40 7.03 18.54
CA ASN A 257 -5.60 5.85 18.26
C ASN A 257 -5.12 5.20 19.55
N ILE A 258 -4.96 3.89 19.52
CA ILE A 258 -4.48 3.09 20.65
C ILE A 258 -3.08 2.55 20.31
N PHE A 259 -2.11 2.81 21.19
CA PHE A 259 -0.74 2.30 21.08
C PHE A 259 -0.49 1.30 22.20
N LYS A 260 -0.34 0.02 21.87
CA LYS A 260 -0.10 -1.07 22.81
C LYS A 260 1.30 -1.62 22.63
N ASN A 261 2.11 -1.60 23.69
CA ASN A 261 3.46 -2.17 23.67
C ASN A 261 4.33 -1.66 22.51
N CYS A 262 4.15 -0.40 22.10
CA CYS A 262 4.93 0.24 21.05
C CYS A 262 6.16 0.94 21.65
N ALA A 263 7.29 0.90 20.94
CA ALA A 263 8.49 1.62 21.36
C ALA A 263 8.31 3.15 21.28
N GLY A 264 7.46 3.63 20.36
CA GLY A 264 7.08 5.04 20.24
C GLY A 264 5.76 5.22 19.52
N GLY A 265 5.04 6.29 19.85
CA GLY A 265 3.76 6.63 19.23
C GLY A 265 3.96 7.39 17.91
N VAL A 266 4.25 8.68 17.99
CA VAL A 266 4.36 9.59 16.84
C VAL A 266 5.71 10.29 16.84
N ARG A 267 6.38 10.32 15.69
CA ARG A 267 7.59 11.10 15.45
C ARG A 267 7.44 11.97 14.22
N PHE A 268 7.21 13.25 14.40
CA PHE A 268 7.19 14.22 13.31
C PHE A 268 8.60 14.44 12.76
N LEU A 269 8.72 14.41 11.43
CA LEU A 269 9.98 14.57 10.73
C LEU A 269 10.01 15.86 9.92
N ALA A 270 11.08 16.61 10.12
CA ALA A 270 11.46 17.77 9.32
C ALA A 270 12.56 17.38 8.34
N VAL A 271 12.63 18.06 7.21
CA VAL A 271 13.71 17.91 6.22
C VAL A 271 14.72 19.02 6.43
N LYS A 272 15.95 18.67 6.75
CA LYS A 272 17.04 19.60 6.95
C LYS A 272 17.84 19.84 5.67
N ASP A 273 18.24 18.76 5.00
CA ASP A 273 19.15 18.79 3.86
C ASP A 273 18.98 17.52 2.99
N GLY A 274 19.93 17.28 2.11
CA GLY A 274 20.00 16.08 1.28
C GLY A 274 18.97 16.03 0.16
N LYS A 275 18.72 14.85 -0.37
CA LYS A 275 17.85 14.62 -1.53
C LYS A 275 16.40 15.12 -1.31
N ASN A 276 15.92 15.05 -0.08
CA ASN A 276 14.56 15.43 0.29
C ASN A 276 14.34 16.94 0.41
N ALA A 277 15.41 17.73 0.43
CA ALA A 277 15.36 19.19 0.46
C ALA A 277 15.62 19.84 -0.92
N LYS A 278 15.67 19.06 -1.99
CA LYS A 278 15.82 19.58 -3.35
C LYS A 278 14.49 20.05 -3.92
N ASP A 279 14.53 21.11 -4.71
CA ASP A 279 13.38 21.58 -5.51
C ASP A 279 13.19 20.75 -6.79
N LEU A 280 12.20 21.12 -7.60
CA LEU A 280 11.89 20.46 -8.88
C LEU A 280 13.05 20.48 -9.88
N LYS A 281 13.95 21.49 -9.77
CA LYS A 281 15.15 21.63 -10.62
C LYS A 281 16.37 20.93 -10.02
N GLY A 282 16.21 20.22 -8.88
CA GLY A 282 17.30 19.54 -8.19
C GLY A 282 18.19 20.45 -7.35
N LYS A 283 17.86 21.75 -7.22
CA LYS A 283 18.63 22.71 -6.42
C LYS A 283 18.36 22.48 -4.94
N GLN A 284 19.42 22.43 -4.12
CA GLN A 284 19.34 22.37 -2.67
C GLN A 284 18.65 23.62 -2.11
N ARG A 285 17.73 23.44 -1.18
CA ARG A 285 16.97 24.50 -0.52
C ARG A 285 17.09 24.41 0.99
N SER A 286 16.55 25.40 1.68
CA SER A 286 16.52 25.45 3.13
C SER A 286 15.61 24.40 3.74
N THR A 287 15.79 24.20 5.06
CA THR A 287 14.98 23.30 5.88
C THR A 287 13.49 23.63 5.80
N GLN A 288 12.68 22.60 5.73
CA GLN A 288 11.22 22.67 5.86
C GLN A 288 10.71 21.59 6.83
N ALA A 289 9.84 22.01 7.74
CA ALA A 289 9.02 21.10 8.54
C ALA A 289 7.60 21.05 7.97
N GLY A 290 6.84 20.04 8.32
CA GLY A 290 5.39 20.08 8.20
C GLY A 290 4.84 21.09 9.19
N CYS A 291 3.83 21.83 8.81
CA CYS A 291 3.08 22.74 9.69
C CYS A 291 1.63 22.24 9.79
N ASN A 292 1.10 22.25 11.00
CA ASN A 292 -0.31 22.01 11.28
C ASN A 292 -1.02 23.34 11.46
#